data_3f18300dee18b57d7b9ac182c6d55a06
#
_entry.id   3f18300dee18b57d7b9ac182c6d55a06
#
_cell.length_a   1.000
_cell.length_b   1.000
_cell.length_c   1.000
_cell.angle_alpha   90.00
_cell.angle_beta   90.00
_cell.angle_gamma   90.00
#
_symmetry.space_group_name_H-M   'P 1'
#
loop_
_entity.id
_entity.type
_entity.pdbx_description
1 polymer ?
#
loop_
_entity_poly.entity_id
_entity_poly.type
_entity_poly.pdbx_seq_one_letter_code
_entity_poly.pdbx_strand_id
1 'polypeptide(L)'
;DSIDRLELSLSGLTVLTEVGTNYYLYTPIIAALAGAKRVYAWTGDTPYGLGSETIKKCKELAKKLDVLDCIEFSNNKQNIQHIESANIITNSGFLRPIDKNFLRYVNSKKCVVSLMFEAWEFRESDLDLQACRKANIKVAGTWENHPSIKVFNATGHLAVKLIMEAGFEVYGNNIAVWSADDFGITAAKELKNLGASSVLLTADKAELLSALSQ
;
A
#
# COMPACT_ATOMS: atom_id res chain seq x y z
N ASP A 1 -4.10 17.96 -4.31
CA ASP A 1 -4.11 17.41 -5.67
C ASP A 1 -4.64 15.97 -5.71
N SER A 2 -3.97 14.96 -5.10
CA SER A 2 -4.50 13.57 -5.12
C SER A 2 -5.82 13.43 -4.37
N ILE A 3 -5.98 14.11 -3.24
CA ILE A 3 -7.23 14.14 -2.47
C ILE A 3 -8.36 14.69 -3.32
N ASP A 4 -8.13 15.82 -3.99
CA ASP A 4 -9.12 16.47 -4.85
C ASP A 4 -9.46 15.62 -6.07
N ARG A 5 -8.45 15.04 -6.73
CA ARG A 5 -8.63 14.17 -7.90
C ARG A 5 -9.40 12.89 -7.61
N LEU A 6 -9.26 12.36 -6.39
CA LEU A 6 -9.95 11.15 -5.93
C LEU A 6 -11.24 11.48 -5.19
N GLU A 7 -11.58 12.77 -5.07
CA GLU A 7 -12.76 13.25 -4.33
C GLU A 7 -12.82 12.67 -2.90
N LEU A 8 -11.63 12.47 -2.27
CA LEU A 8 -11.54 11.86 -0.96
C LEU A 8 -12.00 12.85 0.11
N SER A 9 -13.12 12.55 0.77
CA SER A 9 -13.62 13.30 1.91
C SER A 9 -13.76 12.40 3.13
N LEU A 10 -13.06 12.76 4.20
CA LEU A 10 -13.12 12.08 5.50
C LEU A 10 -13.81 12.97 6.57
N SER A 11 -14.60 13.96 6.12
CA SER A 11 -15.27 14.92 7.00
C SER A 11 -16.13 14.21 8.06
N GLY A 12 -15.90 14.56 9.32
CA GLY A 12 -16.60 13.99 10.48
C GLY A 12 -16.13 12.59 10.90
N LEU A 13 -15.25 11.95 10.15
CA LEU A 13 -14.76 10.60 10.42
C LEU A 13 -13.51 10.60 11.31
N THR A 14 -13.37 9.54 12.10
CA THR A 14 -12.17 9.22 12.87
C THR A 14 -11.41 8.08 12.17
N VAL A 15 -10.13 8.29 11.92
CA VAL A 15 -9.25 7.33 11.26
C VAL A 15 -8.23 6.79 12.25
N LEU A 16 -8.10 5.48 12.33
CA LEU A 16 -7.00 4.80 13.01
C LEU A 16 -6.04 4.24 11.95
N THR A 17 -4.81 4.71 11.98
CA THR A 17 -3.79 4.36 11.00
C THR A 17 -2.41 4.28 11.63
N GLU A 18 -1.39 3.99 10.83
CA GLU A 18 0.01 4.06 11.26
C GLU A 18 0.65 5.40 10.92
N VAL A 19 1.75 5.68 11.59
CA VAL A 19 2.79 6.59 11.11
C VAL A 19 4.12 5.82 11.09
N GLY A 20 4.67 5.63 9.89
CA GLY A 20 5.92 4.90 9.67
C GLY A 20 7.03 5.81 9.16
N THR A 21 8.20 5.23 8.92
CA THR A 21 9.34 5.93 8.33
C THR A 21 9.13 6.20 6.84
N ASN A 22 9.93 7.10 6.27
CA ASN A 22 9.92 7.46 4.85
C ASN A 22 8.51 7.90 4.37
N TYR A 23 7.99 7.30 3.32
CA TYR A 23 6.69 7.67 2.73
C TYR A 23 5.49 7.37 3.65
N TYR A 24 5.62 6.47 4.60
CA TYR A 24 4.55 6.17 5.57
C TYR A 24 4.31 7.30 6.59
N LEU A 25 5.16 8.34 6.61
CA LEU A 25 4.90 9.59 7.32
C LEU A 25 3.65 10.32 6.80
N TYR A 26 3.34 10.15 5.51
CA TYR A 26 2.23 10.86 4.88
C TYR A 26 0.86 10.27 5.18
N THR A 27 0.76 9.01 5.62
CA THR A 27 -0.52 8.33 5.82
C THR A 27 -1.47 9.11 6.76
N PRO A 28 -1.07 9.47 7.99
CA PRO A 28 -1.93 10.26 8.87
C PRO A 28 -2.18 11.68 8.36
N ILE A 29 -1.20 12.25 7.65
CA ILE A 29 -1.32 13.61 7.09
C ILE A 29 -2.35 13.63 5.96
N ILE A 30 -2.36 12.64 5.07
CA ILE A 30 -3.36 12.52 4.01
C ILE A 30 -4.76 12.40 4.61
N ALA A 31 -4.94 11.60 5.65
CA ALA A 31 -6.22 11.48 6.34
C ALA A 31 -6.68 12.82 6.95
N ALA A 32 -5.75 13.55 7.57
CA ALA A 32 -6.02 14.87 8.13
C ALA A 32 -6.38 15.91 7.05
N LEU A 33 -5.61 15.99 5.97
CA LEU A 33 -5.86 16.88 4.83
C LEU A 33 -7.17 16.55 4.09
N ALA A 34 -7.61 15.28 4.12
CA ALA A 34 -8.91 14.87 3.60
C ALA A 34 -10.08 15.25 4.53
N GLY A 35 -9.83 15.99 5.61
CA GLY A 35 -10.85 16.53 6.51
C GLY A 35 -11.27 15.59 7.64
N ALA A 36 -10.47 14.59 8.00
CA ALA A 36 -10.76 13.72 9.12
C ALA A 36 -10.94 14.53 10.42
N LYS A 37 -11.99 14.21 11.19
CA LYS A 37 -12.25 14.84 12.49
C LYS A 37 -11.13 14.53 13.50
N ARG A 38 -10.60 13.33 13.47
CA ARG A 38 -9.51 12.84 14.32
C ARG A 38 -8.73 11.76 13.58
N VAL A 39 -7.41 11.78 13.72
CA VAL A 39 -6.53 10.73 13.21
C VAL A 39 -5.71 10.19 14.38
N TYR A 40 -5.85 8.91 14.68
CA TYR A 40 -4.97 8.19 15.59
C TYR A 40 -3.87 7.50 14.79
N ALA A 41 -2.63 7.93 15.00
CA ALA A 41 -1.47 7.46 14.29
C ALA A 41 -0.57 6.63 15.20
N TRP A 42 -0.56 5.31 15.00
CA TRP A 42 0.27 4.39 15.79
C TRP A 42 1.64 4.17 15.17
N THR A 43 2.65 4.02 16.02
CA THR A 43 4.03 3.75 15.60
C THR A 43 4.74 2.84 16.60
N GLY A 44 5.97 2.51 16.31
CA GLY A 44 6.90 1.79 17.17
C GLY A 44 8.30 1.82 16.58
N ASP A 45 9.24 1.32 17.33
CA ASP A 45 10.62 1.17 16.87
C ASP A 45 10.72 0.04 15.84
N THR A 46 11.51 0.25 14.81
CA THR A 46 11.77 -0.71 13.73
C THR A 46 13.26 -0.67 13.36
N PRO A 47 13.77 -1.65 12.60
CA PRO A 47 15.11 -1.57 12.01
C PRO A 47 15.33 -0.34 11.12
N TYR A 48 14.26 0.32 10.68
CA TYR A 48 14.31 1.49 9.79
C TYR A 48 14.33 2.83 10.55
N GLY A 49 14.11 2.83 11.88
CA GLY A 49 14.15 4.02 12.70
C GLY A 49 13.32 3.94 13.99
N LEU A 50 13.57 4.90 14.88
CA LEU A 50 12.86 5.01 16.14
C LEU A 50 11.47 5.64 15.95
N GLY A 51 10.47 5.09 16.63
CA GLY A 51 9.11 5.63 16.62
C GLY A 51 9.04 7.08 17.11
N SER A 52 9.84 7.45 18.10
CA SER A 52 9.93 8.82 18.61
C SER A 52 10.42 9.83 17.56
N GLU A 53 11.42 9.45 16.75
CA GLU A 53 11.92 10.28 15.65
C GLU A 53 10.90 10.38 14.50
N THR A 54 10.22 9.27 14.21
CA THR A 54 9.15 9.20 13.24
C THR A 54 8.00 10.15 13.62
N ILE A 55 7.56 10.12 14.89
CA ILE A 55 6.55 11.05 15.41
C ILE A 55 7.04 12.50 15.29
N LYS A 56 8.29 12.79 15.66
CA LYS A 56 8.83 14.14 15.58
C LYS A 56 8.77 14.69 14.15
N LYS A 57 9.26 13.92 13.17
CA LYS A 57 9.24 14.30 11.75
C LYS A 57 7.82 14.51 11.23
N CYS A 58 6.89 13.61 11.60
CA CYS A 58 5.50 13.73 11.19
C CYS A 58 4.84 14.97 11.81
N LYS A 59 5.08 15.28 13.09
CA LYS A 59 4.59 16.50 13.74
C LYS A 59 5.08 17.78 13.07
N GLU A 60 6.37 17.82 12.70
CA GLU A 60 6.94 18.97 12.00
C GLU A 60 6.26 19.21 10.64
N LEU A 61 5.99 18.12 9.90
CA LEU A 61 5.30 18.19 8.63
C LEU A 61 3.82 18.55 8.80
N ALA A 62 3.12 17.93 9.74
CA ALA A 62 1.73 18.21 10.05
C ALA A 62 1.51 19.67 10.49
N LYS A 63 2.47 20.23 11.25
CA LYS A 63 2.47 21.66 11.63
C LYS A 63 2.61 22.58 10.42
N LYS A 64 3.51 22.27 9.48
CA LYS A 64 3.68 23.05 8.23
C LYS A 64 2.42 23.04 7.36
N LEU A 65 1.61 22.00 7.46
CA LEU A 65 0.39 21.82 6.68
C LEU A 65 -0.88 22.19 7.47
N ASP A 66 -0.72 22.74 8.67
CA ASP A 66 -1.82 23.18 9.56
C ASP A 66 -2.86 22.08 9.88
N VAL A 67 -2.37 20.84 10.06
CA VAL A 67 -3.23 19.68 10.37
C VAL A 67 -2.83 18.94 11.65
N LEU A 68 -1.89 19.49 12.42
CA LEU A 68 -1.36 18.81 13.62
C LEU A 68 -2.43 18.54 14.68
N ASP A 69 -3.34 19.47 14.89
CA ASP A 69 -4.30 19.43 16.00
C ASP A 69 -5.33 18.30 15.89
N CYS A 70 -5.54 17.76 14.69
CA CYS A 70 -6.42 16.61 14.50
C CYS A 70 -5.69 15.26 14.58
N ILE A 71 -4.35 15.23 14.68
CA ILE A 71 -3.55 14.00 14.71
C ILE A 71 -3.05 13.73 16.14
N GLU A 72 -3.41 12.57 16.66
CA GLU A 72 -2.91 12.05 17.93
C GLU A 72 -1.96 10.87 17.67
N PHE A 73 -0.74 10.98 18.18
CA PHE A 73 0.31 9.98 18.01
C PHE A 73 0.39 9.06 19.23
N SER A 74 0.55 7.77 18.99
CA SER A 74 0.71 6.77 20.05
C SER A 74 1.71 5.69 19.66
N ASN A 75 2.55 5.31 20.60
CA ASN A 75 3.37 4.10 20.54
C ASN A 75 2.70 2.90 21.27
N ASN A 76 1.49 3.08 21.74
CA ASN A 76 0.70 2.03 22.38
C ASN A 76 -0.28 1.39 21.38
N LYS A 77 0.07 0.19 20.91
CA LYS A 77 -0.75 -0.60 19.98
C LYS A 77 -2.05 -1.17 20.57
N GLN A 78 -2.32 -0.98 21.86
CA GLN A 78 -3.51 -1.52 22.54
C GLN A 78 -4.42 -0.43 23.09
N ASN A 79 -4.39 0.76 22.51
CA ASN A 79 -5.29 1.81 22.92
C ASN A 79 -6.72 1.50 22.44
N ILE A 80 -7.51 0.91 23.34
CA ILE A 80 -8.88 0.48 23.07
C ILE A 80 -9.76 1.65 22.62
N GLN A 81 -9.60 2.83 23.23
CA GLN A 81 -10.40 4.01 22.88
C GLN A 81 -10.19 4.44 21.42
N HIS A 82 -8.98 4.30 20.92
CA HIS A 82 -8.69 4.57 19.50
C HIS A 82 -9.44 3.59 18.59
N ILE A 83 -9.46 2.29 18.95
CA ILE A 83 -10.14 1.25 18.17
C ILE A 83 -11.67 1.46 18.21
N GLU A 84 -12.24 1.69 19.38
CA GLU A 84 -13.69 1.86 19.57
C GLU A 84 -14.25 3.10 18.86
N SER A 85 -13.46 4.16 18.79
CA SER A 85 -13.88 5.42 18.18
C SER A 85 -13.67 5.48 16.67
N ALA A 86 -12.85 4.59 16.09
CA ALA A 86 -12.52 4.60 14.67
C ALA A 86 -13.72 4.32 13.77
N ASN A 87 -13.80 5.09 12.68
CA ASN A 87 -14.71 4.83 11.55
C ASN A 87 -13.96 4.13 10.41
N ILE A 88 -12.67 4.40 10.27
CA ILE A 88 -11.81 3.75 9.30
C ILE A 88 -10.58 3.25 10.04
N ILE A 89 -10.23 1.98 9.82
CA ILE A 89 -9.00 1.37 10.30
C ILE A 89 -8.21 0.93 9.07
N THR A 90 -6.98 1.43 8.91
CA THR A 90 -6.11 0.98 7.83
C THR A 90 -5.43 -0.33 8.23
N ASN A 91 -5.34 -1.29 7.30
CA ASN A 91 -4.56 -2.52 7.52
C ASN A 91 -3.08 -2.25 7.25
N SER A 92 -2.48 -1.34 8.00
CA SER A 92 -1.07 -0.98 7.89
C SER A 92 -0.21 -1.63 8.98
N GLY A 93 1.10 -1.61 8.81
CA GLY A 93 2.05 -2.44 9.56
C GLY A 93 1.92 -2.38 11.07
N PHE A 94 1.81 -1.20 11.67
CA PHE A 94 1.71 -1.05 13.12
C PHE A 94 0.35 -1.44 13.71
N LEU A 95 -0.69 -1.61 12.89
CA LEU A 95 -2.01 -2.06 13.32
C LEU A 95 -2.14 -3.59 13.24
N ARG A 96 -1.26 -4.25 12.52
CA ARG A 96 -1.28 -5.71 12.34
C ARG A 96 -0.75 -6.43 13.59
N PRO A 97 -1.28 -7.61 13.91
CA PRO A 97 -2.41 -8.27 13.28
C PRO A 97 -3.77 -7.68 13.71
N ILE A 98 -4.68 -7.52 12.76
CA ILE A 98 -6.09 -7.18 13.03
C ILE A 98 -6.85 -8.51 13.18
N ASP A 99 -6.68 -9.12 14.33
CA ASP A 99 -7.25 -10.42 14.70
C ASP A 99 -8.56 -10.30 15.49
N LYS A 100 -9.13 -11.41 15.89
CA LYS A 100 -10.36 -11.45 16.71
C LYS A 100 -10.23 -10.65 18.01
N ASN A 101 -9.02 -10.55 18.61
CA ASN A 101 -8.81 -9.83 19.87
C ASN A 101 -8.85 -8.32 19.64
N PHE A 102 -8.32 -7.85 18.50
CA PHE A 102 -8.44 -6.49 18.04
C PHE A 102 -9.88 -6.15 17.68
N LEU A 103 -10.52 -7.00 16.86
CA LEU A 103 -11.84 -6.77 16.28
C LEU A 103 -12.97 -6.73 17.32
N ARG A 104 -12.79 -7.33 18.51
CA ARG A 104 -13.81 -7.26 19.58
C ARG A 104 -14.08 -5.84 20.09
N TYR A 105 -13.16 -4.91 19.88
CA TYR A 105 -13.30 -3.51 20.26
C TYR A 105 -13.80 -2.62 19.11
N VAL A 106 -13.87 -3.15 17.90
CA VAL A 106 -14.31 -2.40 16.73
C VAL A 106 -15.81 -2.23 16.72
N ASN A 107 -16.30 -1.00 16.58
CA ASN A 107 -17.73 -0.74 16.40
C ASN A 107 -18.16 -1.10 14.97
N SER A 108 -18.64 -2.31 14.76
CA SER A 108 -19.02 -2.84 13.45
C SER A 108 -20.15 -2.07 12.73
N LYS A 109 -20.93 -1.28 13.45
CA LYS A 109 -22.02 -0.48 12.85
C LYS A 109 -21.52 0.77 12.12
N LYS A 110 -20.30 1.23 12.41
CA LYS A 110 -19.78 2.48 11.88
C LYS A 110 -18.32 2.42 11.40
N CYS A 111 -17.68 1.25 11.50
CA CYS A 111 -16.27 1.09 11.16
C CYS A 111 -16.07 0.18 9.95
N VAL A 112 -15.10 0.52 9.12
CA VAL A 112 -14.62 -0.29 8.02
C VAL A 112 -13.10 -0.48 8.13
N VAL A 113 -12.59 -1.61 7.63
CA VAL A 113 -11.16 -1.85 7.49
C VAL A 113 -10.77 -1.61 6.04
N SER A 114 -9.82 -0.71 5.80
CA SER A 114 -9.26 -0.44 4.49
C SER A 114 -7.96 -1.21 4.31
N LEU A 115 -7.86 -2.05 3.27
CA LEU A 115 -6.61 -2.66 2.88
C LEU A 115 -5.66 -1.58 2.36
N MET A 116 -4.43 -1.60 2.84
CA MET A 116 -3.37 -0.66 2.46
C MET A 116 -2.31 -1.33 1.56
N PHE A 117 -2.65 -2.48 1.02
CA PHE A 117 -1.88 -3.24 0.03
C PHE A 117 -2.86 -3.86 -0.96
N GLU A 118 -2.32 -4.35 -2.04
CA GLU A 118 -3.07 -4.97 -3.12
C GLU A 118 -3.80 -6.24 -2.63
N ALA A 119 -4.98 -6.51 -3.18
CA ALA A 119 -5.79 -7.66 -2.75
C ALA A 119 -5.08 -9.01 -2.94
N TRP A 120 -4.17 -9.10 -3.92
CA TRP A 120 -3.36 -10.30 -4.18
C TRP A 120 -2.20 -10.50 -3.18
N GLU A 121 -1.78 -9.43 -2.46
CA GLU A 121 -0.80 -9.52 -1.36
C GLU A 121 -1.45 -9.86 -0.02
N PHE A 122 -2.73 -10.19 0.01
CA PHE A 122 -3.46 -10.48 1.22
C PHE A 122 -2.82 -11.63 2.02
N ARG A 123 -2.67 -11.42 3.33
CA ARG A 123 -2.14 -12.40 4.27
C ARG A 123 -3.12 -12.58 5.42
N GLU A 124 -3.51 -13.81 5.68
CA GLU A 124 -4.40 -14.14 6.81
C GLU A 124 -3.78 -13.79 8.17
N SER A 125 -2.45 -13.78 8.28
CA SER A 125 -1.72 -13.35 9.47
C SER A 125 -1.88 -11.85 9.78
N ASP A 126 -2.20 -11.04 8.78
CA ASP A 126 -2.31 -9.58 8.93
C ASP A 126 -3.74 -9.15 9.25
N LEU A 127 -4.73 -9.86 8.74
CA LEU A 127 -6.16 -9.57 8.93
C LEU A 127 -6.99 -10.85 8.92
N ASP A 128 -7.70 -11.11 10.01
CA ASP A 128 -8.66 -12.22 10.12
C ASP A 128 -10.01 -11.88 9.44
N LEU A 129 -10.12 -12.24 8.15
CA LEU A 129 -11.36 -12.01 7.37
C LEU A 129 -12.55 -12.80 7.91
N GLN A 130 -12.33 -13.96 8.52
CA GLN A 130 -13.42 -14.73 9.10
C GLN A 130 -13.97 -14.04 10.35
N ALA A 131 -13.08 -13.52 11.20
CA ALA A 131 -13.51 -12.74 12.35
C ALA A 131 -14.20 -11.43 11.93
N CYS A 132 -13.69 -10.73 10.91
CA CYS A 132 -14.38 -9.56 10.33
C CYS A 132 -15.78 -9.89 9.87
N ARG A 133 -15.97 -11.00 9.13
CA ARG A 133 -17.28 -11.46 8.65
C ARG A 133 -18.22 -11.79 9.81
N LYS A 134 -17.74 -12.53 10.82
CA LYS A 134 -18.54 -12.86 12.02
C LYS A 134 -18.96 -11.61 12.81
N ALA A 135 -18.11 -10.61 12.88
CA ALA A 135 -18.37 -9.33 13.54
C ALA A 135 -19.14 -8.34 12.67
N ASN A 136 -19.48 -8.69 11.42
CA ASN A 136 -20.12 -7.81 10.43
C ASN A 136 -19.32 -6.54 10.16
N ILE A 137 -17.99 -6.62 10.18
CA ILE A 137 -17.08 -5.53 9.84
C ILE A 137 -16.74 -5.63 8.36
N LYS A 138 -16.97 -4.54 7.63
CA LYS A 138 -16.66 -4.47 6.20
C LYS A 138 -15.16 -4.30 6.00
N VAL A 139 -14.61 -5.02 5.03
CA VAL A 139 -13.24 -4.87 4.56
C VAL A 139 -13.29 -4.42 3.11
N ALA A 140 -12.55 -3.39 2.76
CA ALA A 140 -12.46 -2.86 1.41
C ALA A 140 -11.01 -2.82 0.93
N GLY A 141 -10.80 -3.14 -0.33
CA GLY A 141 -9.51 -3.07 -1.02
C GLY A 141 -9.69 -2.62 -2.45
N THR A 142 -8.60 -2.28 -3.11
CA THR A 142 -8.59 -1.90 -4.52
C THR A 142 -8.59 -3.15 -5.40
N TRP A 143 -9.48 -3.20 -6.36
CA TRP A 143 -9.46 -4.23 -7.41
C TRP A 143 -8.60 -3.75 -8.57
N GLU A 144 -7.31 -4.01 -8.49
CA GLU A 144 -6.30 -3.51 -9.44
C GLU A 144 -6.44 -4.08 -10.85
N ASN A 145 -6.97 -5.30 -10.97
CA ASN A 145 -7.27 -5.92 -12.26
C ASN A 145 -8.51 -5.33 -12.96
N HIS A 146 -9.15 -4.30 -12.36
CA HIS A 146 -10.28 -3.64 -13.03
C HIS A 146 -9.80 -2.96 -14.33
N PRO A 147 -10.49 -3.18 -15.46
CA PRO A 147 -10.02 -2.69 -16.76
C PRO A 147 -9.78 -1.18 -16.84
N SER A 148 -10.48 -0.39 -16.01
CA SER A 148 -10.32 1.07 -15.97
C SER A 148 -9.10 1.55 -15.19
N ILE A 149 -8.50 0.72 -14.32
CA ILE A 149 -7.37 1.11 -13.47
C ILE A 149 -6.04 0.89 -14.19
N LYS A 150 -5.90 -0.23 -14.90
CA LYS A 150 -4.73 -0.57 -15.75
C LYS A 150 -3.39 -0.50 -14.99
N VAL A 151 -3.36 -0.89 -13.71
CA VAL A 151 -2.16 -0.81 -12.86
C VAL A 151 -0.99 -1.54 -13.49
N PHE A 152 -1.22 -2.77 -13.94
CA PHE A 152 -0.14 -3.61 -14.51
C PHE A 152 0.39 -3.09 -15.85
N ASN A 153 -0.38 -2.28 -16.61
CA ASN A 153 0.11 -1.73 -17.87
C ASN A 153 1.34 -0.82 -17.69
N ALA A 154 1.44 -0.14 -16.56
CA ALA A 154 2.58 0.70 -16.24
C ALA A 154 3.90 -0.08 -16.13
N THR A 155 3.84 -1.38 -15.84
CA THR A 155 5.03 -2.25 -15.75
C THR A 155 5.69 -2.44 -17.12
N GLY A 156 4.90 -2.52 -18.19
CA GLY A 156 5.44 -2.53 -19.55
C GLY A 156 6.26 -1.28 -19.85
N HIS A 157 5.71 -0.11 -19.56
CA HIS A 157 6.42 1.16 -19.74
C HIS A 157 7.66 1.26 -18.85
N LEU A 158 7.60 0.76 -17.60
CA LEU A 158 8.76 0.72 -16.70
C LEU A 158 9.88 -0.18 -17.25
N ALA A 159 9.54 -1.35 -17.77
CA ALA A 159 10.52 -2.27 -18.37
C ALA A 159 11.26 -1.59 -19.54
N VAL A 160 10.54 -0.92 -20.43
CA VAL A 160 11.12 -0.13 -21.53
C VAL A 160 12.05 0.94 -21.01
N LYS A 161 11.58 1.74 -20.01
CA LYS A 161 12.38 2.79 -19.41
C LYS A 161 13.70 2.24 -18.83
N LEU A 162 13.65 1.16 -18.08
CA LEU A 162 14.84 0.56 -17.47
C LEU A 162 15.85 0.07 -18.52
N ILE A 163 15.38 -0.51 -19.62
CA ILE A 163 16.25 -0.95 -20.73
C ILE A 163 16.96 0.26 -21.36
N MET A 164 16.21 1.33 -21.63
CA MET A 164 16.77 2.56 -22.21
C MET A 164 17.74 3.28 -21.26
N GLU A 165 17.42 3.35 -19.97
CA GLU A 165 18.31 3.90 -18.93
C GLU A 165 19.60 3.08 -18.77
N ALA A 166 19.55 1.78 -19.03
CA ALA A 166 20.74 0.93 -19.08
C ALA A 166 21.56 1.09 -20.37
N GLY A 167 21.15 1.95 -21.30
CA GLY A 167 21.84 2.21 -22.54
C GLY A 167 21.56 1.20 -23.67
N PHE A 168 20.49 0.43 -23.54
CA PHE A 168 20.06 -0.54 -24.56
C PHE A 168 18.76 -0.09 -25.22
N GLU A 169 18.51 -0.65 -26.40
CA GLU A 169 17.23 -0.48 -27.10
C GLU A 169 16.39 -1.74 -26.98
N VAL A 170 15.07 -1.59 -27.13
CA VAL A 170 14.14 -2.73 -27.17
C VAL A 170 14.13 -3.38 -28.56
N TYR A 171 14.08 -2.52 -29.60
CA TYR A 171 13.94 -2.98 -30.99
C TYR A 171 15.14 -3.84 -31.41
N GLY A 172 14.83 -4.99 -32.01
CA GLY A 172 15.83 -5.89 -32.55
C GLY A 172 16.63 -6.71 -31.52
N ASN A 173 16.44 -6.47 -30.22
CA ASN A 173 17.18 -7.18 -29.17
C ASN A 173 16.45 -8.43 -28.67
N ASN A 174 17.21 -9.37 -28.12
CA ASN A 174 16.70 -10.53 -27.40
C ASN A 174 16.63 -10.17 -25.91
N ILE A 175 15.46 -10.33 -25.30
CA ILE A 175 15.21 -9.87 -23.93
C ILE A 175 14.67 -11.02 -23.10
N ALA A 176 15.21 -11.20 -21.89
CA ALA A 176 14.67 -12.10 -20.90
C ALA A 176 14.00 -11.33 -19.76
N VAL A 177 12.77 -11.71 -19.43
CA VAL A 177 11.98 -11.19 -18.32
C VAL A 177 11.86 -12.30 -17.28
N TRP A 178 12.44 -12.10 -16.10
CA TRP A 178 12.36 -13.06 -15.01
C TRP A 178 11.21 -12.68 -14.06
N SER A 179 10.08 -13.35 -14.25
CA SER A 179 8.86 -13.11 -13.48
C SER A 179 7.89 -14.29 -13.61
N ALA A 180 7.03 -14.46 -12.61
CA ALA A 180 5.96 -15.48 -12.56
C ALA A 180 4.54 -14.86 -12.48
N ASP A 181 4.41 -13.54 -12.61
CA ASP A 181 3.19 -12.79 -12.31
C ASP A 181 2.75 -11.87 -13.45
N ASP A 182 1.64 -11.17 -13.26
CA ASP A 182 1.04 -10.25 -14.23
C ASP A 182 1.96 -9.08 -14.60
N PHE A 183 2.90 -8.70 -13.72
CA PHE A 183 3.88 -7.66 -14.01
C PHE A 183 4.81 -8.11 -15.16
N GLY A 184 5.34 -9.34 -15.06
CA GLY A 184 6.20 -9.89 -16.10
C GLY A 184 5.46 -10.15 -17.41
N ILE A 185 4.22 -10.66 -17.33
CA ILE A 185 3.38 -10.88 -18.52
C ILE A 185 3.17 -9.57 -19.27
N THR A 186 2.85 -8.49 -18.56
CA THR A 186 2.61 -7.18 -19.18
C THR A 186 3.90 -6.59 -19.72
N ALA A 187 5.01 -6.71 -19.00
CA ALA A 187 6.33 -6.28 -19.47
C ALA A 187 6.72 -7.00 -20.78
N ALA A 188 6.63 -8.33 -20.80
CA ALA A 188 6.97 -9.13 -21.97
C ALA A 188 6.10 -8.78 -23.19
N LYS A 189 4.81 -8.52 -22.98
CA LYS A 189 3.89 -8.09 -24.04
C LYS A 189 4.31 -6.74 -24.63
N GLU A 190 4.64 -5.76 -23.79
CA GLU A 190 5.02 -4.42 -24.26
C GLU A 190 6.37 -4.46 -25.02
N LEU A 191 7.33 -5.22 -24.54
CA LEU A 191 8.61 -5.41 -25.22
C LEU A 191 8.44 -6.04 -26.61
N LYS A 192 7.55 -7.01 -26.74
CA LYS A 192 7.19 -7.58 -28.05
C LYS A 192 6.54 -6.56 -28.97
N ASN A 193 5.60 -5.76 -28.45
CA ASN A 193 4.93 -4.71 -29.23
C ASN A 193 5.90 -3.66 -29.76
N LEU A 194 6.99 -3.40 -29.05
CA LEU A 194 8.05 -2.48 -29.44
C LEU A 194 9.14 -3.09 -30.35
N GLY A 195 8.94 -4.32 -30.80
CA GLY A 195 9.80 -4.94 -31.81
C GLY A 195 11.05 -5.61 -31.28
N ALA A 196 11.05 -6.08 -30.02
CA ALA A 196 12.07 -7.02 -29.57
C ALA A 196 12.11 -8.26 -30.48
N SER A 197 13.30 -8.72 -30.87
CA SER A 197 13.48 -9.91 -31.73
C SER A 197 12.95 -11.16 -31.04
N SER A 198 13.22 -11.31 -29.75
CA SER A 198 12.60 -12.33 -28.91
C SER A 198 12.39 -11.82 -27.49
N VAL A 199 11.37 -12.36 -26.82
CA VAL A 199 11.15 -12.12 -25.39
C VAL A 199 10.89 -13.47 -24.72
N LEU A 200 11.83 -13.86 -23.86
CA LEU A 200 11.66 -15.00 -22.95
C LEU A 200 11.03 -14.50 -21.65
N LEU A 201 9.85 -15.00 -21.31
CA LEU A 201 9.25 -14.82 -19.99
C LEU A 201 9.39 -16.12 -19.22
N THR A 202 10.13 -16.12 -18.10
CA THR A 202 10.35 -17.31 -17.30
C THR A 202 10.47 -16.99 -15.81
N ALA A 203 10.01 -17.92 -14.96
CA ALA A 203 10.29 -17.96 -13.53
C ALA A 203 11.38 -18.98 -13.18
N ASP A 204 11.81 -19.80 -14.13
CA ASP A 204 12.83 -20.81 -13.95
C ASP A 204 14.24 -20.21 -14.09
N LYS A 205 15.05 -20.35 -13.03
CA LYS A 205 16.41 -19.82 -13.00
C LYS A 205 17.33 -20.53 -14.00
N ALA A 206 17.15 -21.84 -14.21
CA ALA A 206 18.01 -22.60 -15.12
C ALA A 206 17.72 -22.20 -16.57
N GLU A 207 16.45 -22.03 -16.93
CA GLU A 207 16.03 -21.53 -18.25
C GLU A 207 16.58 -20.12 -18.51
N LEU A 208 16.46 -19.21 -17.52
CA LEU A 208 17.03 -17.86 -17.61
C LEU A 208 18.54 -17.90 -17.88
N LEU A 209 19.29 -18.66 -17.07
CA LEU A 209 20.74 -18.76 -17.22
C LEU A 209 21.16 -19.38 -18.58
N SER A 210 20.40 -20.35 -19.07
CA SER A 210 20.60 -20.91 -20.38
C SER A 210 20.42 -19.89 -21.51
N ALA A 211 19.39 -19.07 -21.41
CA ALA A 211 19.12 -18.00 -22.38
C ALA A 211 20.18 -16.88 -22.38
N LEU A 212 20.76 -16.57 -21.21
CA LEU A 212 21.79 -15.54 -21.07
C LEU A 212 23.17 -15.99 -21.53
N SER A 213 23.35 -17.30 -21.75
CA SER A 213 24.65 -17.90 -22.23
C SER A 213 24.73 -18.11 -23.75
N GLN A 214 23.67 -17.77 -24.47
CA GLN A 214 23.57 -17.78 -25.94
C GLN A 214 23.85 -16.40 -26.55
#